data_f6d2be35ecbe690876df1f6f75150f0c
#
_entry.id   f6d2be35ecbe690876df1f6f75150f0c
#
_cell.length_a   1.000
_cell.length_b   1.000
_cell.length_c   1.000
_cell.angle_alpha   90.00
_cell.angle_beta   90.00
_cell.angle_gamma   90.00
#
_symmetry.space_group_name_H-M   'P 1'
#
loop_
_entity.id
_entity.type
_entity.pdbx_description
1 polymer ?
#
loop_
_entity_poly.entity_id
_entity_poly.type
_entity_poly.pdbx_seq_one_letter_code
_entity_poly.pdbx_strand_id
1 'polypeptide(L)'
;TSSSAASDVYKRQEVIIAVNKKPFELGAHLTRLKKNISSLKYSLSDQFDLEETILEVISRNKFLNQVIYVQISRGTDIVRDHIPSNDLSPTIFVSSHELKTDFSPSSGEKAILLEDFRWRKSQIKATSLLANVIYRSEAKNQEVFETILFENGFITEGAVSNVFCCIDNKILTPPLTENILPGVTRKVILELIQDTSFEYEETKITVDSFLSAEEIWVTNSTKGVIPIIELDGKKIGSGLPGEKYLQISKAFISKLSG
;
A
#
# COMPACT_ATOMS: atom_id res chain seq x y z
N THR A 1 19.41 2.30 27.65
CA THR A 1 18.70 2.34 26.34
C THR A 1 17.39 3.09 26.52
N SER A 2 17.39 4.36 26.21
CA SER A 2 16.15 5.12 26.10
C SER A 2 15.38 4.59 24.90
N SER A 3 14.58 3.55 25.09
CA SER A 3 13.54 3.17 24.14
C SER A 3 12.53 4.31 24.15
N SER A 4 12.66 5.24 23.22
CA SER A 4 11.72 6.33 23.11
C SER A 4 10.39 5.79 22.57
N ALA A 5 9.45 5.47 23.44
CA ALA A 5 8.06 5.21 23.06
C ALA A 5 7.46 6.39 22.26
N ALA A 6 8.01 7.59 22.38
CA ALA A 6 7.71 8.75 21.54
C ALA A 6 8.16 8.58 20.08
N SER A 7 9.11 7.69 19.80
CA SER A 7 9.62 7.49 18.45
C SER A 7 8.58 6.87 17.48
N ASP A 8 7.61 6.13 17.98
CA ASP A 8 6.66 5.40 17.10
C ASP A 8 5.62 6.31 16.47
N VAL A 9 5.22 7.39 17.13
CA VAL A 9 4.22 8.34 16.63
C VAL A 9 4.75 9.16 15.44
N TYR A 10 6.05 9.36 15.34
CA TYR A 10 6.71 10.20 14.32
C TYR A 10 7.50 9.41 13.28
N LYS A 11 7.28 8.10 13.21
CA LYS A 11 7.94 7.26 12.20
C LYS A 11 7.14 7.23 10.89
N ARG A 12 7.85 7.38 9.79
CA ARG A 12 7.35 7.17 8.42
C ARG A 12 8.00 5.95 7.86
N GLN A 13 7.26 5.25 7.01
CA GLN A 13 7.76 4.02 6.42
C GLN A 13 7.45 3.95 4.94
N GLU A 14 8.31 3.26 4.22
CA GLU A 14 8.07 2.80 2.87
C GLU A 14 8.44 1.33 2.74
N VAL A 15 7.73 0.66 1.83
CA VAL A 15 8.04 -0.71 1.41
C VAL A 15 8.17 -0.69 -0.10
N ILE A 16 9.38 -0.95 -0.59
CA ILE A 16 9.74 -0.89 -2.00
C ILE A 16 10.16 -2.29 -2.41
N ILE A 17 9.74 -2.76 -3.56
CA ILE A 17 10.26 -4.00 -4.13
C ILE A 17 11.38 -3.69 -5.13
N ALA A 18 12.36 -4.58 -5.19
CA ALA A 18 13.34 -4.61 -6.26
C ALA A 18 13.26 -5.96 -6.97
N VAL A 19 13.20 -5.95 -8.28
CA VAL A 19 13.22 -7.13 -9.14
C VAL A 19 14.52 -7.09 -9.96
N ASN A 20 15.27 -8.20 -9.96
CA ASN A 20 16.59 -8.24 -10.57
C ASN A 20 17.51 -7.08 -10.08
N LYS A 21 17.44 -6.77 -8.81
CA LYS A 21 18.12 -5.63 -8.15
C LYS A 21 17.74 -4.23 -8.66
N LYS A 22 16.72 -4.10 -9.49
CA LYS A 22 16.18 -2.82 -9.91
C LYS A 22 14.99 -2.45 -9.02
N PRO A 23 15.03 -1.35 -8.27
CA PRO A 23 13.89 -0.93 -7.44
C PRO A 23 12.74 -0.45 -8.32
N PHE A 24 11.54 -0.97 -8.04
CA PHE A 24 10.34 -0.63 -8.78
C PHE A 24 9.73 0.67 -8.26
N GLU A 25 9.53 1.65 -9.14
CA GLU A 25 8.90 2.95 -8.83
C GLU A 25 9.57 3.72 -7.66
N LEU A 26 10.90 3.63 -7.53
CA LEU A 26 11.65 4.25 -6.43
C LEU A 26 11.33 5.73 -6.27
N GLY A 27 11.31 6.49 -7.37
CA GLY A 27 11.00 7.93 -7.35
C GLY A 27 9.62 8.25 -6.78
N ALA A 28 8.60 7.42 -7.09
CA ALA A 28 7.25 7.59 -6.56
C ALA A 28 7.19 7.32 -5.04
N HIS A 29 7.88 6.28 -4.56
CA HIS A 29 8.02 5.99 -3.14
C HIS A 29 8.73 7.11 -2.38
N LEU A 30 9.84 7.61 -2.91
CA LEU A 30 10.60 8.71 -2.28
C LEU A 30 9.78 10.01 -2.27
N THR A 31 9.03 10.30 -3.33
CA THR A 31 8.13 11.47 -3.39
C THR A 31 7.07 11.39 -2.30
N ARG A 32 6.40 10.24 -2.15
CA ARG A 32 5.40 10.03 -1.09
C ARG A 32 6.02 10.14 0.30
N LEU A 33 7.19 9.55 0.51
CA LEU A 33 7.91 9.63 1.78
C LEU A 33 8.25 11.08 2.15
N LYS A 34 8.82 11.85 1.22
CA LYS A 34 9.13 13.28 1.41
C LYS A 34 7.88 14.09 1.75
N LYS A 35 6.77 13.87 1.03
CA LYS A 35 5.48 14.52 1.34
C LYS A 35 4.99 14.17 2.74
N ASN A 36 5.11 12.92 3.16
CA ASN A 36 4.71 12.47 4.49
C ASN A 36 5.59 13.05 5.61
N ILE A 37 6.90 13.19 5.38
CA ILE A 37 7.83 13.83 6.30
C ILE A 37 7.45 15.31 6.48
N SER A 38 7.27 16.04 5.38
CA SER A 38 6.89 17.46 5.40
C SER A 38 5.56 17.69 6.13
N SER A 39 4.58 16.77 6.01
CA SER A 39 3.31 16.88 6.72
C SER A 39 3.44 16.82 8.24
N LEU A 40 4.57 16.31 8.75
CA LEU A 40 4.92 16.28 10.17
C LEU A 40 5.86 17.40 10.62
N LYS A 41 6.14 18.36 9.74
CA LYS A 41 6.96 19.54 10.02
C LYS A 41 8.39 19.19 10.47
N TYR A 42 9.03 18.20 9.81
CA TYR A 42 10.46 17.98 9.90
C TYR A 42 11.04 17.71 8.52
N SER A 43 12.36 17.83 8.36
CA SER A 43 13.07 17.61 7.10
C SER A 43 14.23 16.64 7.31
N LEU A 44 14.65 16.02 6.22
CA LEU A 44 15.95 15.33 6.17
C LEU A 44 17.03 16.38 5.86
N SER A 45 18.26 16.10 6.29
CA SER A 45 19.40 16.90 5.88
C SER A 45 19.59 16.79 4.36
N ASP A 46 19.87 17.91 3.70
CA ASP A 46 20.18 17.94 2.26
C ASP A 46 21.46 17.16 1.91
N GLN A 47 22.30 16.88 2.91
CA GLN A 47 23.53 16.08 2.75
C GLN A 47 23.27 14.56 2.73
N PHE A 48 22.05 14.10 3.04
CA PHE A 48 21.73 12.68 3.08
C PHE A 48 20.98 12.24 1.82
N ASP A 49 21.65 11.45 0.99
CA ASP A 49 21.05 10.82 -0.19
C ASP A 49 20.38 9.47 0.20
N LEU A 50 19.07 9.52 0.35
CA LEU A 50 18.28 8.34 0.67
C LEU A 50 18.18 7.37 -0.51
N GLU A 51 18.20 7.89 -1.73
CA GLU A 51 18.14 7.07 -2.95
C GLU A 51 19.43 6.26 -3.08
N GLU A 52 20.57 6.90 -2.95
CA GLU A 52 21.87 6.24 -2.96
C GLU A 52 21.95 5.17 -1.87
N THR A 53 21.51 5.48 -0.64
CA THR A 53 21.48 4.52 0.46
C THR A 53 20.64 3.28 0.16
N ILE A 54 19.45 3.46 -0.44
CA ILE A 54 18.59 2.34 -0.83
C ILE A 54 19.26 1.48 -1.90
N LEU A 55 19.85 2.10 -2.93
CA LEU A 55 20.56 1.40 -4.00
C LEU A 55 21.76 0.64 -3.47
N GLU A 56 22.51 1.20 -2.52
CA GLU A 56 23.62 0.53 -1.86
C GLU A 56 23.15 -0.70 -1.07
N VAL A 57 22.07 -0.60 -0.28
CA VAL A 57 21.48 -1.73 0.44
C VAL A 57 21.07 -2.85 -0.52
N ILE A 58 20.42 -2.49 -1.64
CA ILE A 58 20.03 -3.45 -2.68
C ILE A 58 21.27 -4.15 -3.26
N SER A 59 22.31 -3.38 -3.59
CA SER A 59 23.53 -3.91 -4.23
C SER A 59 24.28 -4.89 -3.33
N ARG A 60 24.41 -4.56 -2.04
CA ARG A 60 25.13 -5.38 -1.03
C ARG A 60 24.39 -6.66 -0.65
N ASN A 61 23.09 -6.74 -0.87
CA ASN A 61 22.32 -7.94 -0.55
C ASN A 61 22.49 -9.02 -1.64
N LYS A 62 22.49 -10.28 -1.24
CA LYS A 62 22.68 -11.44 -2.15
C LYS A 62 21.45 -11.75 -3.02
N PHE A 63 20.26 -11.34 -2.61
CA PHE A 63 19.02 -11.68 -3.32
C PHE A 63 18.85 -10.83 -4.58
N LEU A 64 18.37 -11.42 -5.66
CA LEU A 64 18.00 -10.69 -6.89
C LEU A 64 16.69 -9.93 -6.70
N ASN A 65 15.70 -10.59 -6.10
CA ASN A 65 14.42 -10.00 -5.80
C ASN A 65 14.34 -9.70 -4.30
N GLN A 66 14.01 -8.45 -3.97
CA GLN A 66 14.11 -7.95 -2.60
C GLN A 66 12.89 -7.12 -2.21
N VAL A 67 12.58 -7.13 -0.93
CA VAL A 67 11.71 -6.14 -0.29
C VAL A 67 12.59 -5.23 0.53
N ILE A 68 12.55 -3.95 0.23
CA ILE A 68 13.28 -2.92 0.95
C ILE A 68 12.30 -2.21 1.89
N TYR A 69 12.63 -2.21 3.17
CA TYR A 69 11.92 -1.46 4.19
C TYR A 69 12.72 -0.21 4.55
N VAL A 70 12.07 0.93 4.45
CA VAL A 70 12.64 2.23 4.83
C VAL A 70 11.81 2.80 5.97
N GLN A 71 12.46 3.18 7.07
CA GLN A 71 11.81 3.86 8.18
C GLN A 71 12.59 5.13 8.53
N ILE A 72 11.87 6.22 8.73
CA ILE A 72 12.45 7.49 9.16
C ILE A 72 11.67 7.98 10.37
N SER A 73 12.38 8.21 11.46
CA SER A 73 11.84 8.89 12.64
C SER A 73 12.34 10.34 12.68
N ARG A 74 11.63 11.18 13.43
CA ARG A 74 12.06 12.57 13.66
C ARG A 74 13.39 12.65 14.40
N GLY A 75 13.77 11.61 15.17
CA GLY A 75 14.95 11.56 16.03
C GLY A 75 14.58 11.14 17.43
N THR A 76 15.58 11.16 18.32
CA THR A 76 15.42 10.80 19.75
C THR A 76 15.47 12.04 20.61
N ASP A 77 14.46 12.25 21.43
CA ASP A 77 14.40 13.31 22.41
C ASP A 77 14.88 12.82 23.79
N ILE A 78 15.38 13.74 24.60
CA ILE A 78 15.85 13.44 25.99
C ILE A 78 14.66 13.18 26.91
N VAL A 79 13.58 13.95 26.74
CA VAL A 79 12.35 13.85 27.51
C VAL A 79 11.22 13.32 26.65
N ARG A 80 10.45 12.38 27.21
CA ARG A 80 9.25 11.91 26.54
C ARG A 80 8.15 12.96 26.64
N ASP A 81 7.87 13.64 25.51
CA ASP A 81 6.76 14.58 25.37
C ASP A 81 6.01 14.30 24.05
N HIS A 82 4.75 14.77 23.98
CA HIS A 82 3.97 14.80 22.73
C HIS A 82 4.39 15.96 21.81
N ILE A 83 5.07 16.95 22.33
CA ILE A 83 5.67 18.07 21.60
C ILE A 83 7.16 17.77 21.47
N PRO A 84 7.65 17.42 20.27
CA PRO A 84 9.07 17.12 20.09
C PRO A 84 9.90 18.39 20.13
N SER A 85 11.15 18.28 20.58
CA SER A 85 12.15 19.36 20.50
C SER A 85 12.40 19.77 19.05
N ASN A 86 12.80 21.03 18.84
CA ASN A 86 12.97 21.59 17.49
C ASN A 86 14.20 21.04 16.75
N ASP A 87 15.27 20.70 17.47
CA ASP A 87 16.59 20.41 16.90
C ASP A 87 16.93 18.91 16.89
N LEU A 88 15.91 18.07 16.64
CA LEU A 88 16.12 16.63 16.56
C LEU A 88 16.71 16.23 15.20
N SER A 89 17.71 15.36 15.22
CA SER A 89 18.27 14.73 14.03
C SER A 89 17.46 13.47 13.66
N PRO A 90 16.90 13.39 12.45
CA PRO A 90 16.17 12.20 12.01
C PRO A 90 17.02 10.94 12.07
N THR A 91 16.42 9.83 12.49
CA THR A 91 17.03 8.51 12.41
C THR A 91 16.47 7.79 11.21
N ILE A 92 17.34 7.28 10.35
CA ILE A 92 16.99 6.57 9.13
C ILE A 92 17.41 5.11 9.30
N PHE A 93 16.47 4.22 9.00
CA PHE A 93 16.70 2.78 8.98
C PHE A 93 16.27 2.23 7.63
N VAL A 94 17.19 1.54 6.95
CA VAL A 94 16.93 0.85 5.70
C VAL A 94 17.36 -0.60 5.86
N SER A 95 16.47 -1.52 5.52
CA SER A 95 16.76 -2.96 5.51
C SER A 95 16.22 -3.61 4.25
N SER A 96 16.77 -4.75 3.90
CA SER A 96 16.34 -5.55 2.77
C SER A 96 16.26 -7.02 3.14
N HIS A 97 15.27 -7.71 2.58
CA HIS A 97 15.10 -9.15 2.68
C HIS A 97 14.62 -9.74 1.34
N GLU A 98 14.63 -11.06 1.23
CA GLU A 98 14.21 -11.74 0.01
C GLU A 98 12.74 -11.50 -0.29
N LEU A 99 12.43 -11.12 -1.51
CA LEU A 99 11.06 -11.08 -2.05
C LEU A 99 10.72 -12.47 -2.60
N LYS A 100 9.77 -13.15 -1.93
CA LYS A 100 9.32 -14.51 -2.30
C LYS A 100 7.99 -14.51 -3.06
N THR A 101 7.47 -13.34 -3.40
CA THR A 101 6.19 -13.24 -4.11
C THR A 101 6.37 -13.65 -5.56
N ASP A 102 5.54 -14.58 -6.01
CA ASP A 102 5.26 -14.80 -7.41
C ASP A 102 4.14 -13.82 -7.81
N PHE A 103 4.41 -12.95 -8.77
CA PHE A 103 3.43 -11.97 -9.27
C PHE A 103 2.56 -12.54 -10.39
N SER A 104 2.69 -13.80 -10.76
CA SER A 104 1.81 -14.46 -11.73
C SER A 104 0.34 -14.27 -11.34
N PRO A 105 -0.57 -14.16 -12.33
CA PRO A 105 -2.00 -14.03 -12.05
C PRO A 105 -2.49 -15.16 -11.15
N SER A 106 -3.06 -14.80 -10.00
CA SER A 106 -3.55 -15.78 -9.02
C SER A 106 -4.95 -16.29 -9.40
N SER A 107 -5.31 -17.47 -8.85
CA SER A 107 -6.64 -18.05 -9.01
C SER A 107 -7.74 -17.32 -8.25
N GLY A 108 -7.36 -16.36 -7.41
CA GLY A 108 -8.25 -15.52 -6.63
C GLY A 108 -8.19 -15.79 -5.14
N GLU A 109 -8.50 -14.75 -4.39
CA GLU A 109 -8.46 -14.72 -2.94
C GLU A 109 -9.83 -14.35 -2.37
N LYS A 110 -10.01 -14.57 -1.06
CA LYS A 110 -11.20 -14.19 -0.32
C LYS A 110 -10.94 -12.94 0.50
N ALA A 111 -11.99 -12.17 0.75
CA ALA A 111 -11.94 -11.01 1.64
C ALA A 111 -13.19 -10.91 2.51
N ILE A 112 -13.09 -10.10 3.56
CA ILE A 112 -14.22 -9.65 4.39
C ILE A 112 -14.36 -8.15 4.28
N LEU A 113 -15.56 -7.65 4.59
CA LEU A 113 -15.89 -6.22 4.58
C LEU A 113 -16.17 -5.76 6.00
N LEU A 114 -15.43 -4.76 6.49
CA LEU A 114 -15.59 -4.21 7.84
C LEU A 114 -15.63 -2.69 7.81
N GLU A 115 -16.29 -2.09 8.82
CA GLU A 115 -16.31 -0.65 9.00
C GLU A 115 -14.90 -0.11 9.31
N ASP A 116 -14.54 1.04 8.71
CA ASP A 116 -13.24 1.69 8.85
C ASP A 116 -13.18 2.55 10.12
N PHE A 117 -12.51 2.06 11.16
CA PHE A 117 -12.26 2.80 12.40
C PHE A 117 -10.82 3.35 12.50
N ARG A 118 -10.08 3.35 11.40
CA ARG A 118 -8.74 3.96 11.37
C ARG A 118 -8.84 5.48 11.58
N TRP A 119 -7.71 6.09 11.93
CA TRP A 119 -7.64 7.54 12.04
C TRP A 119 -7.80 8.23 10.66
N ARG A 120 -8.36 9.45 10.66
CA ARG A 120 -8.67 10.20 9.42
C ARG A 120 -7.45 10.88 8.81
N LYS A 121 -6.31 10.22 8.71
CA LYS A 121 -5.09 10.67 8.04
C LYS A 121 -4.34 9.48 7.46
N SER A 122 -5.07 8.50 6.94
CA SER A 122 -4.50 7.27 6.36
C SER A 122 -3.61 7.54 5.14
N GLN A 123 -3.77 8.71 4.48
CA GLN A 123 -2.85 9.14 3.42
C GLN A 123 -1.40 9.30 3.91
N ILE A 124 -1.18 9.42 5.22
CA ILE A 124 0.15 9.49 5.82
C ILE A 124 0.63 8.08 6.17
N LYS A 125 1.60 7.55 5.42
CA LYS A 125 2.16 6.21 5.65
C LYS A 125 3.04 6.19 6.90
N ALA A 126 2.41 5.89 8.05
CA ALA A 126 3.04 5.84 9.36
C ALA A 126 3.23 4.42 9.88
N THR A 127 3.96 4.27 10.98
CA THR A 127 4.06 3.03 11.74
C THR A 127 2.93 2.86 12.77
N SER A 128 2.04 3.82 12.90
CA SER A 128 0.84 3.76 13.78
C SER A 128 -0.22 2.86 13.14
N LEU A 129 0.04 1.54 13.15
CA LEU A 129 -0.72 0.54 12.40
C LEU A 129 -1.64 -0.31 13.26
N LEU A 130 -1.99 0.11 14.48
CA LEU A 130 -2.79 -0.72 15.38
C LEU A 130 -4.11 -1.20 14.75
N ALA A 131 -4.86 -0.30 14.13
CA ALA A 131 -6.11 -0.67 13.44
C ALA A 131 -5.85 -1.64 12.28
N ASN A 132 -4.82 -1.38 11.46
CA ASN A 132 -4.46 -2.29 10.36
C ASN A 132 -4.08 -3.69 10.87
N VAL A 133 -3.38 -3.78 12.01
CA VAL A 133 -3.05 -5.07 12.65
C VAL A 133 -4.31 -5.78 13.10
N ILE A 134 -5.28 -5.08 13.70
CA ILE A 134 -6.57 -5.66 14.10
C ILE A 134 -7.30 -6.23 12.88
N TYR A 135 -7.44 -5.46 11.79
CA TYR A 135 -8.08 -5.93 10.56
C TYR A 135 -7.36 -7.12 9.93
N ARG A 136 -6.02 -7.10 9.90
CA ARG A 136 -5.23 -8.23 9.38
C ARG A 136 -5.35 -9.48 10.27
N SER A 137 -5.49 -9.30 11.58
CA SER A 137 -5.75 -10.40 12.50
C SER A 137 -7.13 -10.99 12.29
N GLU A 138 -8.14 -10.15 12.03
CA GLU A 138 -9.49 -10.61 11.73
C GLU A 138 -9.54 -11.38 10.40
N ALA A 139 -8.92 -10.86 9.34
CA ALA A 139 -8.79 -11.60 8.08
C ALA A 139 -8.14 -12.97 8.29
N LYS A 140 -7.07 -13.03 9.09
CA LYS A 140 -6.41 -14.30 9.42
C LYS A 140 -7.30 -15.26 10.18
N ASN A 141 -8.06 -14.75 11.16
CA ASN A 141 -8.99 -15.58 11.97
C ASN A 141 -10.09 -16.19 11.11
N GLN A 142 -10.54 -15.48 10.06
CA GLN A 142 -11.54 -15.95 9.12
C GLN A 142 -10.94 -16.67 7.89
N GLU A 143 -9.62 -16.91 7.89
CA GLU A 143 -8.90 -17.59 6.80
C GLU A 143 -9.08 -16.92 5.43
N VAL A 144 -9.14 -15.56 5.41
CA VAL A 144 -9.23 -14.76 4.18
C VAL A 144 -7.97 -13.92 3.98
N PHE A 145 -7.75 -13.49 2.74
CA PHE A 145 -6.56 -12.75 2.33
C PHE A 145 -6.56 -11.32 2.83
N GLU A 146 -7.69 -10.60 2.77
CA GLU A 146 -7.73 -9.15 3.04
C GLU A 146 -9.03 -8.78 3.77
N THR A 147 -8.96 -7.67 4.51
CA THR A 147 -10.14 -6.94 4.99
C THR A 147 -10.31 -5.69 4.14
N ILE A 148 -11.42 -5.59 3.44
CA ILE A 148 -11.81 -4.39 2.71
C ILE A 148 -12.62 -3.51 3.68
N LEU A 149 -12.39 -2.20 3.63
CA LEU A 149 -12.92 -1.27 4.60
C LEU A 149 -13.93 -0.32 3.95
N PHE A 150 -14.93 0.09 4.73
CA PHE A 150 -15.89 1.11 4.33
C PHE A 150 -16.15 2.11 5.47
N GLU A 151 -16.45 3.35 5.12
CA GLU A 151 -16.87 4.40 6.06
C GLU A 151 -18.13 5.08 5.54
N ASN A 152 -19.13 5.23 6.41
CA ASN A 152 -20.44 5.87 6.08
C ASN A 152 -21.11 5.27 4.83
N GLY A 153 -21.01 3.95 4.65
CA GLY A 153 -21.60 3.23 3.52
C GLY A 153 -20.83 3.30 2.21
N PHE A 154 -19.60 3.85 2.20
CA PHE A 154 -18.73 3.93 1.03
C PHE A 154 -17.42 3.18 1.25
N ILE A 155 -16.96 2.45 0.23
CA ILE A 155 -15.69 1.75 0.25
C ILE A 155 -14.55 2.77 0.36
N THR A 156 -13.55 2.44 1.21
CA THR A 156 -12.32 3.23 1.35
C THR A 156 -11.14 2.51 0.71
N GLU A 157 -10.53 1.57 1.38
CA GLU A 157 -9.40 0.78 0.87
C GLU A 157 -9.33 -0.57 1.61
N GLY A 158 -8.33 -1.41 1.35
CA GLY A 158 -8.06 -2.58 2.17
C GLY A 158 -7.24 -2.23 3.42
N ALA A 159 -7.14 -3.15 4.37
CA ALA A 159 -6.32 -2.98 5.57
C ALA A 159 -4.85 -2.67 5.24
N VAL A 160 -4.31 -3.22 4.14
CA VAL A 160 -2.94 -2.98 3.67
C VAL A 160 -2.84 -2.80 2.15
N SER A 161 -3.93 -2.45 1.48
CA SER A 161 -4.05 -2.39 0.02
C SER A 161 -5.01 -1.30 -0.43
N ASN A 162 -4.95 -0.89 -1.71
CA ASN A 162 -6.01 -0.11 -2.34
C ASN A 162 -6.95 -1.05 -3.11
N VAL A 163 -8.17 -0.60 -3.34
CA VAL A 163 -9.27 -1.40 -3.91
C VAL A 163 -9.65 -0.88 -5.28
N PHE A 164 -9.97 -1.80 -6.19
CA PHE A 164 -10.59 -1.57 -7.47
C PHE A 164 -11.76 -2.54 -7.65
N CYS A 165 -12.76 -2.15 -8.41
CA CYS A 165 -13.83 -3.04 -8.84
C CYS A 165 -14.28 -2.74 -10.26
N CYS A 166 -14.98 -3.69 -10.89
CA CYS A 166 -15.66 -3.49 -12.15
C CYS A 166 -17.17 -3.51 -11.93
N ILE A 167 -17.85 -2.45 -12.35
CA ILE A 167 -19.30 -2.30 -12.29
C ILE A 167 -19.74 -1.72 -13.62
N ASP A 168 -20.77 -2.30 -14.24
CA ASP A 168 -21.28 -1.89 -15.56
C ASP A 168 -20.15 -1.75 -16.61
N ASN A 169 -19.27 -2.74 -16.64
CA ASN A 169 -18.11 -2.80 -17.55
C ASN A 169 -17.05 -1.69 -17.33
N LYS A 170 -17.16 -0.86 -16.30
CA LYS A 170 -16.26 0.25 -15.96
C LYS A 170 -15.41 -0.08 -14.72
N ILE A 171 -14.14 0.25 -14.76
CA ILE A 171 -13.23 0.09 -13.61
C ILE A 171 -13.40 1.28 -12.67
N LEU A 172 -13.71 1.01 -11.42
CA LEU A 172 -13.87 2.03 -10.39
C LEU A 172 -12.85 1.83 -9.27
N THR A 173 -12.38 2.94 -8.70
CA THR A 173 -11.57 2.94 -7.47
C THR A 173 -11.96 4.15 -6.62
N PRO A 174 -11.94 4.04 -5.28
CA PRO A 174 -12.22 5.18 -4.43
C PRO A 174 -11.28 6.37 -4.70
N PRO A 175 -11.78 7.62 -4.71
CA PRO A 175 -10.96 8.81 -4.93
C PRO A 175 -10.02 9.04 -3.74
N LEU A 176 -8.84 9.58 -4.00
CA LEU A 176 -7.89 9.88 -2.94
C LEU A 176 -8.44 10.95 -2.00
N THR A 177 -8.60 10.57 -0.74
CA THR A 177 -9.01 11.43 0.37
C THR A 177 -8.00 11.34 1.51
N GLU A 178 -8.25 12.03 2.62
CA GLU A 178 -7.41 11.89 3.82
C GLU A 178 -7.45 10.46 4.43
N ASN A 179 -8.47 9.67 4.11
CA ASN A 179 -8.69 8.32 4.66
C ASN A 179 -8.10 7.21 3.79
N ILE A 180 -7.54 7.54 2.63
CA ILE A 180 -7.02 6.55 1.66
C ILE A 180 -5.55 6.82 1.39
N LEU A 181 -4.72 5.76 1.50
CA LEU A 181 -3.32 5.85 1.17
C LEU A 181 -3.14 6.00 -0.36
N PRO A 182 -2.42 7.02 -0.85
CA PRO A 182 -2.06 7.13 -2.26
C PRO A 182 -1.02 6.05 -2.62
N GLY A 183 -1.51 4.84 -2.92
CA GLY A 183 -0.69 3.68 -3.22
C GLY A 183 0.15 3.87 -4.49
N VAL A 184 1.43 3.51 -4.44
CA VAL A 184 2.29 3.53 -5.63
C VAL A 184 1.82 2.50 -6.64
N THR A 185 1.47 1.29 -6.20
CA THR A 185 0.90 0.28 -7.10
C THR A 185 -0.45 0.75 -7.68
N ARG A 186 -1.32 1.38 -6.87
CA ARG A 186 -2.57 1.98 -7.37
C ARG A 186 -2.30 2.97 -8.52
N LYS A 187 -1.32 3.86 -8.35
CA LYS A 187 -0.92 4.83 -9.39
C LYS A 187 -0.50 4.11 -10.67
N VAL A 188 0.37 3.10 -10.55
CA VAL A 188 0.83 2.29 -11.69
C VAL A 188 -0.34 1.62 -12.40
N ILE A 189 -1.30 1.06 -11.66
CA ILE A 189 -2.47 0.43 -12.26
C ILE A 189 -3.32 1.44 -13.04
N LEU A 190 -3.53 2.65 -12.49
CA LEU A 190 -4.26 3.70 -13.22
C LEU A 190 -3.55 4.12 -14.51
N GLU A 191 -2.21 4.23 -14.49
CA GLU A 191 -1.42 4.47 -15.71
C GLU A 191 -1.59 3.34 -16.72
N LEU A 192 -1.51 2.07 -16.30
CA LEU A 192 -1.69 0.92 -17.18
C LEU A 192 -3.10 0.83 -17.75
N ILE A 193 -4.14 1.21 -17.02
CA ILE A 193 -5.53 1.25 -17.52
C ILE A 193 -5.64 2.27 -18.65
N GLN A 194 -4.95 3.41 -18.59
CA GLN A 194 -4.96 4.43 -19.64
C GLN A 194 -4.39 3.92 -20.97
N ASP A 195 -3.53 2.91 -20.95
CA ASP A 195 -2.98 2.26 -22.13
C ASP A 195 -3.92 1.17 -22.71
N THR A 196 -5.11 1.00 -22.12
CA THR A 196 -6.14 0.06 -22.58
C THR A 196 -7.36 0.78 -23.15
N SER A 197 -8.31 0.02 -23.68
CA SER A 197 -9.64 0.53 -24.05
C SER A 197 -10.64 0.55 -22.88
N PHE A 198 -10.22 0.23 -21.67
CA PHE A 198 -11.09 0.17 -20.50
C PHE A 198 -11.46 1.58 -20.02
N GLU A 199 -12.73 1.79 -19.77
CA GLU A 199 -13.18 2.97 -19.04
C GLU A 199 -12.87 2.83 -17.55
N TYR A 200 -12.43 3.92 -16.92
CA TYR A 200 -12.22 3.94 -15.49
C TYR A 200 -12.65 5.27 -14.86
N GLU A 201 -12.91 5.24 -13.56
CA GLU A 201 -13.25 6.42 -12.78
C GLU A 201 -12.76 6.32 -11.34
N GLU A 202 -12.21 7.42 -10.83
CA GLU A 202 -11.97 7.61 -9.41
C GLU A 202 -13.22 8.23 -8.77
N THR A 203 -14.06 7.39 -8.15
CA THR A 203 -15.37 7.81 -7.64
C THR A 203 -15.73 7.08 -6.34
N LYS A 204 -16.69 7.65 -5.59
CA LYS A 204 -17.23 6.98 -4.40
C LYS A 204 -18.02 5.75 -4.82
N ILE A 205 -17.74 4.63 -4.17
CA ILE A 205 -18.38 3.34 -4.43
C ILE A 205 -19.19 2.98 -3.18
N THR A 206 -20.49 2.82 -3.32
CA THR A 206 -21.33 2.37 -2.20
C THR A 206 -21.05 0.89 -1.90
N VAL A 207 -21.27 0.48 -0.66
CA VAL A 207 -21.15 -0.94 -0.28
C VAL A 207 -22.06 -1.82 -1.14
N ASP A 208 -23.30 -1.40 -1.39
CA ASP A 208 -24.26 -2.18 -2.20
C ASP A 208 -23.77 -2.36 -3.64
N SER A 209 -23.29 -1.28 -4.28
CA SER A 209 -22.73 -1.37 -5.63
C SER A 209 -21.47 -2.24 -5.67
N PHE A 210 -20.63 -2.16 -4.64
CA PHE A 210 -19.42 -2.95 -4.54
C PHE A 210 -19.71 -4.46 -4.38
N LEU A 211 -20.75 -4.81 -3.60
CA LEU A 211 -21.20 -6.20 -3.43
C LEU A 211 -21.80 -6.80 -4.72
N SER A 212 -22.23 -5.96 -5.65
CA SER A 212 -22.74 -6.37 -6.96
C SER A 212 -21.71 -6.30 -8.09
N ALA A 213 -20.43 -6.00 -7.76
CA ALA A 213 -19.37 -5.87 -8.75
C ALA A 213 -19.11 -7.17 -9.53
N GLU A 214 -18.79 -7.03 -10.81
CA GLU A 214 -18.39 -8.12 -11.70
C GLU A 214 -16.99 -8.66 -11.36
N GLU A 215 -16.09 -7.76 -10.99
CA GLU A 215 -14.71 -8.06 -10.58
C GLU A 215 -14.32 -7.15 -9.40
N ILE A 216 -13.53 -7.70 -8.48
CA ILE A 216 -12.86 -6.92 -7.43
C ILE A 216 -11.40 -7.35 -7.39
N TRP A 217 -10.48 -6.39 -7.21
CA TRP A 217 -9.08 -6.68 -6.89
C TRP A 217 -8.50 -5.64 -5.95
N VAL A 218 -7.45 -6.04 -5.26
CA VAL A 218 -6.69 -5.18 -4.35
C VAL A 218 -5.24 -5.06 -4.82
N THR A 219 -4.58 -3.97 -4.44
CA THR A 219 -3.21 -3.69 -4.88
C THR A 219 -2.32 -3.26 -3.74
N ASN A 220 -1.11 -3.81 -3.67
CA ASN A 220 -0.05 -3.30 -2.80
C ASN A 220 1.34 -3.62 -3.37
N SER A 221 2.39 -3.02 -2.81
CA SER A 221 3.74 -3.12 -3.35
C SER A 221 4.31 -4.54 -3.33
N THR A 222 4.02 -5.35 -2.32
CA THR A 222 4.66 -6.66 -2.12
C THR A 222 3.91 -7.83 -2.78
N LYS A 223 2.65 -7.63 -3.14
CA LYS A 223 1.78 -8.67 -3.73
C LYS A 223 1.31 -8.30 -5.15
N GLY A 224 1.51 -7.04 -5.56
CA GLY A 224 1.03 -6.57 -6.86
C GLY A 224 -0.48 -6.41 -6.90
N VAL A 225 -1.12 -7.08 -7.85
CA VAL A 225 -2.57 -7.04 -8.10
C VAL A 225 -3.16 -8.40 -7.74
N ILE A 226 -4.12 -8.44 -6.82
CA ILE A 226 -4.72 -9.66 -6.30
C ILE A 226 -6.24 -9.63 -6.52
N PRO A 227 -6.83 -10.59 -7.26
CA PRO A 227 -8.26 -10.63 -7.47
C PRO A 227 -8.97 -11.18 -6.24
N ILE A 228 -10.10 -10.57 -5.89
CA ILE A 228 -10.99 -11.03 -4.82
C ILE A 228 -12.19 -11.70 -5.49
N ILE A 229 -12.31 -13.01 -5.30
CA ILE A 229 -13.37 -13.82 -5.91
C ILE A 229 -14.51 -14.15 -4.97
N GLU A 230 -14.32 -13.86 -3.68
CA GLU A 230 -15.32 -14.06 -2.63
C GLU A 230 -15.23 -12.94 -1.60
N LEU A 231 -16.34 -12.33 -1.23
CA LEU A 231 -16.47 -11.28 -0.23
C LEU A 231 -17.59 -11.64 0.75
N ASP A 232 -17.28 -11.70 2.05
CA ASP A 232 -18.21 -12.13 3.11
C ASP A 232 -18.93 -13.47 2.78
N GLY A 233 -18.18 -14.45 2.25
CA GLY A 233 -18.70 -15.76 1.87
C GLY A 233 -19.54 -15.77 0.58
N LYS A 234 -19.68 -14.63 -0.10
CA LYS A 234 -20.42 -14.52 -1.38
C LYS A 234 -19.46 -14.42 -2.54
N LYS A 235 -19.73 -15.17 -3.61
CA LYS A 235 -18.96 -15.09 -4.84
C LYS A 235 -19.09 -13.72 -5.50
N ILE A 236 -17.98 -13.18 -5.99
CA ILE A 236 -17.93 -11.99 -6.84
C ILE A 236 -17.98 -12.42 -8.30
N GLY A 237 -18.93 -11.87 -9.05
CA GLY A 237 -19.14 -12.23 -10.44
C GLY A 237 -19.31 -13.75 -10.63
N SER A 238 -18.45 -14.35 -11.43
CA SER A 238 -18.43 -15.81 -11.66
C SER A 238 -17.77 -16.61 -10.52
N GLY A 239 -17.13 -15.96 -9.54
CA GLY A 239 -16.26 -16.59 -8.56
C GLY A 239 -14.89 -17.00 -9.11
N LEU A 240 -14.48 -16.38 -10.22
CA LEU A 240 -13.17 -16.54 -10.85
C LEU A 240 -12.60 -15.16 -11.18
N PRO A 241 -11.26 -15.04 -11.33
CA PRO A 241 -10.64 -13.79 -11.78
C PRO A 241 -11.21 -13.34 -13.13
N GLY A 242 -11.64 -12.07 -13.23
CA GLY A 242 -12.25 -11.54 -14.43
C GLY A 242 -11.24 -11.11 -15.49
N GLU A 243 -11.75 -10.76 -16.66
CA GLU A 243 -10.93 -10.44 -17.83
C GLU A 243 -10.09 -9.16 -17.64
N LYS A 244 -10.70 -8.11 -17.04
CA LYS A 244 -10.00 -6.83 -16.81
C LYS A 244 -8.85 -7.02 -15.80
N TYR A 245 -9.10 -7.74 -14.71
CA TYR A 245 -8.03 -8.11 -13.80
C TYR A 245 -6.89 -8.84 -14.53
N LEU A 246 -7.21 -9.85 -15.33
CA LEU A 246 -6.19 -10.65 -16.03
C LEU A 246 -5.33 -9.81 -16.98
N GLN A 247 -5.93 -8.87 -17.73
CA GLN A 247 -5.21 -7.98 -18.62
C GLN A 247 -4.31 -7.00 -17.84
N ILE A 248 -4.84 -6.37 -16.80
CA ILE A 248 -4.11 -5.41 -15.96
C ILE A 248 -2.98 -6.12 -15.20
N SER A 249 -3.22 -7.31 -14.66
CA SER A 249 -2.20 -8.10 -13.96
C SER A 249 -1.04 -8.45 -14.90
N LYS A 250 -1.31 -8.89 -16.13
CA LYS A 250 -0.27 -9.16 -17.14
C LYS A 250 0.52 -7.90 -17.50
N ALA A 251 -0.15 -6.77 -17.70
CA ALA A 251 0.52 -5.50 -17.98
C ALA A 251 1.41 -5.06 -16.80
N PHE A 252 0.94 -5.22 -15.56
CA PHE A 252 1.72 -4.94 -14.37
C PHE A 252 2.98 -5.82 -14.28
N ILE A 253 2.87 -7.12 -14.53
CA ILE A 253 4.01 -8.05 -14.54
C ILE A 253 5.02 -7.66 -15.61
N SER A 254 4.56 -7.30 -16.80
CA SER A 254 5.44 -6.83 -17.87
C SER A 254 6.21 -5.58 -17.48
N LYS A 255 5.53 -4.59 -16.89
CA LYS A 255 6.16 -3.35 -16.36
C LYS A 255 7.14 -3.63 -15.22
N LEU A 256 6.87 -4.65 -14.40
CA LEU A 256 7.74 -5.03 -13.29
C LEU A 256 9.04 -5.71 -13.77
N SER A 257 9.02 -6.35 -14.92
CA SER A 257 10.12 -7.14 -15.49
C SER A 257 11.04 -6.33 -16.40
N GLY A 258 10.62 -5.18 -16.90
CA GLY A 258 11.38 -4.27 -17.77
C GLY A 258 12.19 -3.28 -17.02
#